data_457a5c45e6fb4353bad01bd4862d66a9
#
_entry.id   457a5c45e6fb4353bad01bd4862d66a9
#
_cell.length_a   1.000
_cell.length_b   1.000
_cell.length_c   1.000
_cell.angle_alpha   90.00
_cell.angle_beta   90.00
_cell.angle_gamma   90.00
#
_symmetry.space_group_name_H-M   'P 1'
#
loop_
_entity.id
_entity.type
_entity.pdbx_description
1 polymer ?
#
loop_
_entity_poly.entity_id
_entity_poly.type
_entity_poly.pdbx_seq_one_letter_code
_entity_poly.pdbx_strand_id
1 'polypeptide(L)'
;MNKVCTILLLVVFCSFTSITPAKSQNVAIKTNLLYDATRTLNGGIEVGLAPRWTIDLSGNYNAWWANKETLTMWKHYLIQPEIRYWFCDRFSGHFLGLHGLGGKYNFSNINNNLKLFGTDFSPLSEYRFQGWAAGAGLGYGYQFILGRHWNLELEIGAGYIYTEYDMFECPECGRH
;
A
#
# COMPACT_ATOMS: atom_id res chain seq x y z
N MET A 1 -13.71 19.98 12.93
CA MET A 1 -14.47 20.26 11.68
C MET A 1 -14.02 19.24 10.65
N ASN A 2 -14.87 18.22 10.41
CA ASN A 2 -14.47 17.07 9.61
C ASN A 2 -14.51 17.44 8.12
N LYS A 3 -13.37 17.42 7.48
CA LYS A 3 -13.30 17.62 6.03
C LYS A 3 -13.19 16.23 5.38
N VAL A 4 -14.22 15.88 4.65
CA VAL A 4 -14.21 14.69 3.76
C VAL A 4 -13.41 15.07 2.53
N CYS A 5 -12.24 14.46 2.36
CA CYS A 5 -11.43 14.62 1.17
C CYS A 5 -11.52 13.36 0.32
N THR A 6 -12.06 13.48 -0.87
CA THR A 6 -12.10 12.39 -1.86
C THR A 6 -10.78 12.40 -2.61
N ILE A 7 -9.95 11.37 -2.41
CA ILE A 7 -8.69 11.20 -3.12
C ILE A 7 -8.80 9.95 -3.99
N LEU A 8 -8.72 10.13 -5.30
CA LEU A 8 -8.53 9.02 -6.23
C LEU A 8 -7.03 8.68 -6.24
N LEU A 9 -6.64 7.58 -5.60
CA LEU A 9 -5.25 7.16 -5.53
C LEU A 9 -5.00 6.08 -6.58
N LEU A 10 -4.08 6.36 -7.50
CA LEU A 10 -3.50 5.34 -8.37
C LEU A 10 -2.35 4.69 -7.59
N VAL A 11 -2.49 3.41 -7.24
CA VAL A 11 -1.48 2.69 -6.47
C VAL A 11 -0.80 1.68 -7.38
N VAL A 12 0.52 1.81 -7.53
CA VAL A 12 1.35 0.82 -8.22
C VAL A 12 2.01 -0.06 -7.16
N PHE A 13 1.74 -1.35 -7.19
CA PHE A 13 2.35 -2.34 -6.31
C PHE A 13 3.36 -3.17 -7.09
N CYS A 14 4.56 -3.29 -6.54
CA CYS A 14 5.58 -4.20 -7.03
C CYS A 14 5.91 -5.19 -5.90
N SER A 15 5.57 -6.45 -6.07
CA SER A 15 5.75 -7.48 -5.03
C SER A 15 6.63 -8.61 -5.53
N PHE A 16 7.59 -9.04 -4.73
CA PHE A 16 8.35 -10.25 -4.95
C PHE A 16 7.77 -11.39 -4.12
N THR A 17 7.60 -12.53 -4.74
CA THR A 17 7.12 -13.73 -4.06
C THR A 17 8.11 -14.88 -4.23
N SER A 18 8.33 -15.62 -3.15
CA SER A 18 9.10 -16.88 -3.19
C SER A 18 8.16 -18.04 -3.43
N ILE A 19 8.38 -18.84 -4.45
CA ILE A 19 7.61 -20.05 -4.71
C ILE A 19 8.53 -21.26 -4.80
N THR A 20 8.25 -22.29 -4.03
CA THR A 20 8.81 -23.64 -4.24
C THR A 20 7.92 -24.39 -5.23
N PRO A 21 8.45 -25.04 -6.27
CA PRO A 21 7.63 -25.77 -7.24
C PRO A 21 7.26 -27.15 -6.69
N ALA A 22 6.27 -27.20 -5.86
CA ALA A 22 5.52 -28.42 -5.62
C ALA A 22 4.14 -28.22 -6.26
N LYS A 23 3.61 -29.23 -6.94
CA LYS A 23 2.32 -29.26 -7.65
C LYS A 23 1.08 -28.86 -6.79
N SER A 24 1.28 -28.24 -5.63
CA SER A 24 0.26 -27.87 -4.66
C SER A 24 0.68 -26.70 -3.79
N GLN A 25 1.36 -25.68 -4.35
CA GLN A 25 1.58 -24.49 -3.53
C GLN A 25 0.29 -23.71 -3.40
N ASN A 26 -0.16 -23.63 -2.15
CA ASN A 26 -1.36 -22.89 -1.80
C ASN A 26 -1.04 -21.55 -1.13
N VAL A 27 0.24 -21.27 -0.86
CA VAL A 27 0.65 -20.10 -0.06
C VAL A 27 1.89 -19.46 -0.67
N ALA A 28 1.89 -18.14 -0.77
CA ALA A 28 3.05 -17.30 -1.12
C ALA A 28 3.29 -16.25 -0.04
N ILE A 29 4.57 -15.95 0.23
CA ILE A 29 4.98 -14.82 1.08
C ILE A 29 5.48 -13.71 0.16
N LYS A 30 5.10 -12.47 0.45
CA LYS A 30 5.38 -11.29 -0.39
C LYS A 30 6.05 -10.19 0.39
N THR A 31 6.84 -9.39 -0.32
CA THR A 31 7.29 -8.07 0.11
C THR A 31 7.08 -7.07 -1.02
N ASN A 32 6.94 -5.80 -0.70
CA ASN A 32 6.73 -4.74 -1.67
C ASN A 32 7.94 -3.80 -1.70
N LEU A 33 8.64 -3.80 -2.83
CA LEU A 33 9.88 -3.04 -3.01
C LEU A 33 9.70 -1.52 -2.88
N LEU A 34 8.52 -0.99 -3.24
CA LEU A 34 8.27 0.44 -3.10
C LEU A 34 8.20 0.84 -1.62
N TYR A 35 7.61 0.00 -0.79
CA TYR A 35 7.61 0.21 0.66
C TYR A 35 9.01 0.02 1.25
N ASP A 36 9.79 -0.95 0.78
CA ASP A 36 11.17 -1.16 1.21
C ASP A 36 12.04 0.05 0.86
N ALA A 37 11.87 0.63 -0.33
CA ALA A 37 12.58 1.84 -0.76
C ALA A 37 12.28 3.07 0.14
N THR A 38 11.09 3.13 0.73
CA THR A 38 10.71 4.18 1.70
C THR A 38 11.01 3.80 3.16
N ARG A 39 11.80 2.75 3.38
CA ARG A 39 12.13 2.20 4.70
C ARG A 39 10.89 1.82 5.52
N THR A 40 9.84 1.39 4.86
CA THR A 40 8.61 0.90 5.48
C THR A 40 8.69 -0.61 5.60
N LEU A 41 8.61 -1.14 6.81
CA LEU A 41 8.48 -2.58 7.00
C LEU A 41 7.17 -3.05 6.37
N ASN A 42 7.26 -4.05 5.52
CA ASN A 42 6.08 -4.60 4.88
C ASN A 42 6.18 -6.11 4.72
N GLY A 43 5.06 -6.74 4.61
CA GLY A 43 4.98 -8.17 4.35
C GLY A 43 3.55 -8.57 4.03
N GLY A 44 3.41 -9.60 3.21
CA GLY A 44 2.12 -10.13 2.82
C GLY A 44 2.16 -11.65 2.74
N ILE A 45 0.97 -12.22 2.86
CA ILE A 45 0.72 -13.63 2.65
C ILE A 45 -0.45 -13.80 1.68
N GLU A 46 -0.24 -14.56 0.63
CA GLU A 46 -1.30 -14.90 -0.33
C GLU A 46 -1.61 -16.39 -0.27
N VAL A 47 -2.90 -16.72 -0.20
CA VAL A 47 -3.39 -18.09 -0.08
C VAL A 47 -4.32 -18.41 -1.24
N GLY A 48 -4.08 -19.56 -1.90
CA GLY A 48 -4.93 -20.10 -2.95
C GLY A 48 -6.22 -20.69 -2.37
N LEU A 49 -7.37 -20.13 -2.77
CA LEU A 49 -8.69 -20.61 -2.37
C LEU A 49 -9.25 -21.64 -3.39
N ALA A 50 -9.00 -21.39 -4.67
CA ALA A 50 -9.47 -22.21 -5.78
C ALA A 50 -8.45 -22.15 -6.94
N PRO A 51 -8.63 -22.90 -8.04
CA PRO A 51 -7.69 -22.91 -9.15
C PRO A 51 -7.36 -21.54 -9.75
N ARG A 52 -8.31 -20.59 -9.66
CA ARG A 52 -8.17 -19.22 -10.20
C ARG A 52 -8.42 -18.12 -9.17
N TRP A 53 -8.54 -18.48 -7.89
CA TRP A 53 -8.83 -17.50 -6.84
C TRP A 53 -7.81 -17.57 -5.74
N THR A 54 -7.32 -16.41 -5.34
CA THR A 54 -6.45 -16.25 -4.16
C THR A 54 -6.97 -15.12 -3.28
N ILE A 55 -6.58 -15.17 -2.02
CA ILE A 55 -6.74 -14.07 -1.08
C ILE A 55 -5.35 -13.64 -0.62
N ASP A 56 -5.07 -12.37 -0.69
CA ASP A 56 -3.84 -11.73 -0.22
C ASP A 56 -4.16 -10.87 1.01
N LEU A 57 -3.27 -10.90 1.98
CA LEU A 57 -3.30 -10.00 3.13
C LEU A 57 -1.92 -9.43 3.33
N SER A 58 -1.77 -8.14 3.12
CA SER A 58 -0.52 -7.41 3.33
C SER A 58 -0.63 -6.37 4.43
N GLY A 59 0.48 -6.14 5.11
CA GLY A 59 0.61 -5.17 6.18
C GLY A 59 1.86 -4.32 5.98
N ASN A 60 1.74 -3.03 6.30
CA ASN A 60 2.79 -2.04 6.17
C ASN A 60 2.91 -1.25 7.47
N TYR A 61 4.14 -1.07 7.94
CA TYR A 61 4.41 -0.39 9.19
C TYR A 61 5.64 0.51 9.08
N ASN A 62 5.45 1.79 9.38
CA ASN A 62 6.51 2.78 9.47
C ASN A 62 6.28 3.64 10.72
N ALA A 63 7.12 3.47 11.75
CA ALA A 63 7.00 4.18 13.02
C ALA A 63 8.13 5.20 13.24
N TRP A 64 9.09 5.29 12.34
CA TRP A 64 10.28 6.13 12.52
C TRP A 64 10.18 7.46 11.80
N TRP A 65 11.09 8.34 12.13
CA TRP A 65 11.26 9.63 11.46
C TRP A 65 11.98 9.41 10.12
N ALA A 66 11.48 10.03 9.07
CA ALA A 66 12.17 10.06 7.79
C ALA A 66 13.44 10.92 7.89
N ASN A 67 13.34 12.08 8.56
CA ASN A 67 14.49 12.91 8.95
C ASN A 67 14.17 13.62 10.27
N LYS A 68 15.05 13.45 11.27
CA LYS A 68 14.90 14.08 12.58
C LYS A 68 15.28 15.56 12.60
N GLU A 69 16.25 15.96 11.78
CA GLU A 69 16.72 17.36 11.71
C GLU A 69 15.66 18.27 11.09
N THR A 70 14.98 17.78 10.07
CA THR A 70 13.91 18.51 9.38
C THR A 70 12.54 18.21 9.94
N LEU A 71 12.41 17.41 10.99
CA LEU A 71 11.14 16.96 11.58
C LEU A 71 10.19 16.30 10.56
N THR A 72 10.76 15.68 9.51
CA THR A 72 9.98 14.99 8.49
C THR A 72 9.48 13.65 9.00
N MET A 73 8.17 13.49 9.06
CA MET A 73 7.52 12.25 9.50
C MET A 73 6.74 11.62 8.35
N TRP A 74 6.91 10.29 8.25
CA TRP A 74 6.16 9.44 7.32
C TRP A 74 5.67 8.19 8.06
N LYS A 75 5.00 8.43 9.19
CA LYS A 75 4.56 7.32 10.05
C LYS A 75 3.21 6.82 9.60
N HIS A 76 3.09 5.52 9.40
CA HIS A 76 1.81 4.89 9.08
C HIS A 76 1.80 3.42 9.45
N TYR A 77 0.63 2.86 9.62
CA TYR A 77 0.37 1.45 9.50
C TYR A 77 -0.85 1.23 8.62
N LEU A 78 -0.74 0.28 7.71
CA LEU A 78 -1.78 -0.04 6.75
C LEU A 78 -1.96 -1.56 6.69
N ILE A 79 -3.21 -2.00 6.56
CA ILE A 79 -3.59 -3.37 6.28
C ILE A 79 -4.36 -3.36 4.98
N GLN A 80 -4.02 -4.27 4.09
CA GLN A 80 -4.55 -4.35 2.74
C GLN A 80 -4.97 -5.79 2.42
N PRO A 81 -6.22 -6.16 2.67
CA PRO A 81 -6.80 -7.39 2.16
C PRO A 81 -7.14 -7.25 0.68
N GLU A 82 -6.93 -8.31 -0.09
CA GLU A 82 -7.25 -8.35 -1.51
C GLU A 82 -7.75 -9.73 -1.92
N ILE A 83 -8.77 -9.78 -2.76
CA ILE A 83 -9.23 -10.99 -3.43
C ILE A 83 -8.84 -10.88 -4.89
N ARG A 84 -8.19 -11.92 -5.43
CA ARG A 84 -7.64 -11.96 -6.79
C ARG A 84 -8.27 -13.04 -7.63
N TYR A 85 -8.59 -12.68 -8.85
CA TYR A 85 -9.00 -13.60 -9.90
C TYR A 85 -7.93 -13.68 -10.98
N TRP A 86 -7.38 -14.90 -11.19
CA TRP A 86 -6.35 -15.21 -12.17
C TRP A 86 -6.98 -15.67 -13.48
N PHE A 87 -6.52 -15.13 -14.61
CA PHE A 87 -7.07 -15.51 -15.91
C PHE A 87 -6.70 -16.92 -16.36
N CYS A 88 -5.54 -17.39 -15.92
CA CYS A 88 -5.06 -18.76 -16.14
C CYS A 88 -5.03 -19.51 -14.80
N ASP A 89 -3.85 -19.94 -14.37
CA ASP A 89 -3.65 -20.59 -13.09
C ASP A 89 -3.26 -19.57 -12.02
N ARG A 90 -3.63 -19.85 -10.77
CA ARG A 90 -3.21 -19.02 -9.63
C ARG A 90 -1.70 -18.89 -9.54
N PHE A 91 -1.22 -17.75 -9.10
CA PHE A 91 0.20 -17.39 -8.99
C PHE A 91 0.94 -17.33 -10.33
N SER A 92 0.25 -17.15 -11.45
CA SER A 92 0.89 -17.08 -12.76
C SER A 92 0.12 -16.20 -13.75
N GLY A 93 0.81 -15.27 -14.39
CA GLY A 93 0.27 -14.43 -15.44
C GLY A 93 -0.64 -13.29 -14.93
N HIS A 94 -1.69 -13.02 -15.65
CA HIS A 94 -2.58 -11.89 -15.43
C HIS A 94 -3.60 -12.17 -14.33
N PHE A 95 -3.90 -11.15 -13.52
CA PHE A 95 -4.96 -11.19 -12.52
C PHE A 95 -5.69 -9.86 -12.39
N LEU A 96 -6.91 -9.93 -11.88
CA LEU A 96 -7.68 -8.80 -11.37
C LEU A 96 -7.81 -8.92 -9.87
N GLY A 97 -7.58 -7.82 -9.16
CA GLY A 97 -7.70 -7.72 -7.72
C GLY A 97 -8.82 -6.77 -7.30
N LEU A 98 -9.56 -7.18 -6.29
CA LEU A 98 -10.43 -6.31 -5.51
C LEU A 98 -9.77 -6.14 -4.15
N HIS A 99 -9.25 -4.96 -3.86
CA HIS A 99 -8.53 -4.70 -2.63
C HIS A 99 -9.25 -3.71 -1.73
N GLY A 100 -9.08 -3.93 -0.43
CA GLY A 100 -9.39 -2.99 0.62
C GLY A 100 -8.13 -2.35 1.18
N LEU A 101 -8.29 -1.25 1.88
CA LEU A 101 -7.21 -0.57 2.59
C LEU A 101 -7.78 -0.02 3.89
N GLY A 102 -7.04 -0.18 4.99
CA GLY A 102 -7.38 0.43 6.25
C GLY A 102 -6.13 0.70 7.09
N GLY A 103 -6.11 1.86 7.77
CA GLY A 103 -5.00 2.18 8.63
C GLY A 103 -4.98 3.59 9.18
N LYS A 104 -3.89 3.93 9.87
CA LYS A 104 -3.64 5.28 10.39
C LYS A 104 -2.34 5.82 9.86
N TYR A 105 -2.29 7.13 9.75
CA TYR A 105 -1.12 7.84 9.26
C TYR A 105 -0.85 9.10 10.08
N ASN A 106 0.41 9.52 10.04
CA ASN A 106 0.88 10.74 10.65
C ASN A 106 2.02 11.29 9.80
N PHE A 107 1.69 12.27 8.99
CA PHE A 107 2.59 12.90 8.04
C PHE A 107 2.88 14.33 8.45
N SER A 108 4.15 14.73 8.35
CA SER A 108 4.58 16.06 8.69
C SER A 108 5.80 16.47 7.89
N ASN A 109 5.86 17.74 7.53
CA ASN A 109 7.00 18.40 6.87
C ASN A 109 7.54 17.62 5.66
N ILE A 110 6.61 17.14 4.82
CA ILE A 110 6.96 16.50 3.56
C ILE A 110 7.13 17.61 2.53
N ASN A 111 8.38 17.96 2.24
CA ASN A 111 8.70 18.95 1.21
C ASN A 111 8.34 18.39 -0.16
N ASN A 112 7.15 18.71 -0.62
CA ASN A 112 6.59 18.15 -1.83
C ASN A 112 5.70 19.18 -2.55
N ASN A 113 6.16 19.67 -3.68
CA ASN A 113 5.38 20.53 -4.57
C ASN A 113 4.53 19.72 -5.56
N LEU A 114 4.11 18.52 -5.15
CA LEU A 114 3.37 17.61 -6.01
C LEU A 114 1.90 18.02 -6.11
N LYS A 115 1.44 18.25 -7.33
CA LYS A 115 0.03 18.39 -7.68
C LYS A 115 -0.40 17.20 -8.50
N LEU A 116 -1.27 16.36 -7.97
CA LEU A 116 -1.74 15.15 -8.63
C LEU A 116 -3.27 15.16 -8.70
N PHE A 117 -3.81 14.92 -9.89
CA PHE A 117 -5.27 14.82 -10.12
C PHE A 117 -6.09 15.99 -9.56
N GLY A 118 -5.53 17.22 -9.61
CA GLY A 118 -6.21 18.41 -9.10
C GLY A 118 -6.13 18.61 -7.58
N THR A 119 -5.46 17.72 -6.86
CA THR A 119 -5.19 17.86 -5.42
C THR A 119 -3.81 18.48 -5.22
N ASP A 120 -3.75 19.54 -4.42
CA ASP A 120 -2.52 20.20 -4.01
C ASP A 120 -2.01 19.59 -2.70
N PHE A 121 -0.82 18.99 -2.75
CA PHE A 121 -0.16 18.38 -1.59
C PHE A 121 0.85 19.31 -0.91
N SER A 122 0.98 20.56 -1.35
CA SER A 122 1.89 21.55 -0.74
C SER A 122 1.64 21.77 0.75
N PRO A 123 0.40 21.69 1.29
CA PRO A 123 0.16 21.84 2.73
C PRO A 123 0.85 20.79 3.61
N LEU A 124 1.29 19.65 3.05
CA LEU A 124 2.07 18.64 3.78
C LEU A 124 3.46 19.13 4.20
N SER A 125 3.94 20.24 3.62
CA SER A 125 5.23 20.85 4.00
C SER A 125 5.11 21.80 5.20
N GLU A 126 3.90 22.32 5.51
CA GLU A 126 3.70 23.34 6.55
C GLU A 126 2.93 22.82 7.76
N TYR A 127 2.13 21.76 7.55
CA TYR A 127 1.23 21.23 8.56
C TYR A 127 1.54 19.75 8.86
N ARG A 128 1.13 19.32 10.05
CA ARG A 128 1.11 17.92 10.44
C ARG A 128 -0.31 17.39 10.28
N PHE A 129 -0.43 16.29 9.55
CA PHE A 129 -1.68 15.58 9.32
C PHE A 129 -1.66 14.24 10.06
N GLN A 130 -2.60 14.04 10.94
CA GLN A 130 -2.76 12.80 11.68
C GLN A 130 -4.19 12.31 11.54
N GLY A 131 -4.36 11.07 11.08
CA GLY A 131 -5.69 10.55 10.85
C GLY A 131 -5.72 9.07 10.55
N TRP A 132 -6.90 8.64 10.13
CA TRP A 132 -7.11 7.30 9.62
C TRP A 132 -7.65 7.35 8.19
N ALA A 133 -7.44 6.27 7.46
CA ALA A 133 -7.94 6.11 6.11
C ALA A 133 -8.52 4.71 5.94
N ALA A 134 -9.60 4.62 5.18
CA ALA A 134 -10.14 3.36 4.71
C ALA A 134 -10.57 3.52 3.25
N GLY A 135 -10.41 2.46 2.46
CA GLY A 135 -10.72 2.53 1.05
C GLY A 135 -10.89 1.18 0.41
N ALA A 136 -11.32 1.20 -0.84
CA ALA A 136 -11.40 0.03 -1.68
C ALA A 136 -11.09 0.40 -3.13
N GLY A 137 -10.59 -0.56 -3.89
CA GLY A 137 -10.21 -0.35 -5.27
C GLY A 137 -10.12 -1.63 -6.06
N LEU A 138 -9.90 -1.45 -7.36
CA LEU A 138 -9.65 -2.52 -8.31
C LEU A 138 -8.22 -2.42 -8.81
N GLY A 139 -7.53 -3.55 -8.87
CA GLY A 139 -6.20 -3.69 -9.40
C GLY A 139 -6.16 -4.62 -10.60
N TYR A 140 -5.19 -4.40 -11.47
CA TYR A 140 -4.81 -5.31 -12.53
C TYR A 140 -3.32 -5.55 -12.44
N GLY A 141 -2.94 -6.80 -12.41
CA GLY A 141 -1.54 -7.17 -12.28
C GLY A 141 -1.11 -8.31 -13.19
N TYR A 142 0.21 -8.46 -13.22
CA TYR A 142 0.87 -9.55 -13.91
C TYR A 142 2.00 -10.12 -13.04
N GLN A 143 2.01 -11.43 -12.88
CA GLN A 143 3.06 -12.14 -12.15
C GLN A 143 4.00 -12.85 -13.12
N PHE A 144 5.28 -12.47 -13.04
CA PHE A 144 6.39 -13.09 -13.78
C PHE A 144 7.02 -14.18 -12.93
N ILE A 145 7.09 -15.39 -13.46
CA ILE A 145 7.80 -16.49 -12.82
C ILE A 145 9.30 -16.36 -13.19
N LEU A 146 10.12 -15.94 -12.23
CA LEU A 146 11.56 -15.76 -12.43
C LEU A 146 12.36 -17.04 -12.19
N GLY A 147 11.76 -18.04 -11.56
CA GLY A 147 12.43 -19.31 -11.27
C GLY A 147 11.66 -20.18 -10.30
N ARG A 148 12.36 -21.12 -9.68
CA ARG A 148 11.74 -22.12 -8.80
C ARG A 148 11.18 -21.54 -7.49
N HIS A 149 11.73 -20.41 -7.03
CA HIS A 149 11.43 -19.85 -5.70
C HIS A 149 11.08 -18.36 -5.74
N TRP A 150 11.21 -17.70 -6.90
CA TRP A 150 11.05 -16.25 -7.01
C TRP A 150 10.09 -15.88 -8.12
N ASN A 151 9.17 -15.00 -7.79
CA ASN A 151 8.31 -14.34 -8.77
C ASN A 151 8.40 -12.83 -8.57
N LEU A 152 8.19 -12.12 -9.66
CA LEU A 152 8.01 -10.66 -9.66
C LEU A 152 6.56 -10.37 -10.03
N GLU A 153 5.90 -9.55 -9.25
CA GLU A 153 4.55 -9.10 -9.51
C GLU A 153 4.55 -7.59 -9.75
N LEU A 154 3.86 -7.19 -10.80
CA LEU A 154 3.57 -5.79 -11.10
C LEU A 154 2.06 -5.62 -11.08
N GLU A 155 1.60 -4.63 -10.31
CA GLU A 155 0.17 -4.31 -10.19
C GLU A 155 -0.03 -2.81 -10.32
N ILE A 156 -1.08 -2.42 -11.02
CA ILE A 156 -1.59 -1.06 -11.08
C ILE A 156 -3.07 -1.07 -10.72
N GLY A 157 -3.49 -0.15 -9.89
CA GLY A 157 -4.87 -0.09 -9.42
C GLY A 157 -5.38 1.32 -9.29
N ALA A 158 -6.71 1.41 -9.21
CA ALA A 158 -7.41 2.64 -8.91
C ALA A 158 -8.53 2.37 -7.90
N GLY A 159 -8.76 3.31 -6.98
CA GLY A 159 -9.74 3.13 -5.94
C GLY A 159 -10.19 4.45 -5.32
N TYR A 160 -11.09 4.32 -4.38
CA TYR A 160 -11.60 5.41 -3.57
C TYR A 160 -11.10 5.25 -2.14
N ILE A 161 -10.57 6.34 -1.57
CA ILE A 161 -10.12 6.40 -0.19
C ILE A 161 -10.90 7.49 0.54
N TYR A 162 -11.51 7.11 1.64
CA TYR A 162 -12.07 8.01 2.63
C TYR A 162 -11.03 8.23 3.73
N THR A 163 -10.83 9.49 4.11
CA THR A 163 -9.89 9.84 5.19
C THR A 163 -10.49 10.89 6.11
N GLU A 164 -10.24 10.72 7.40
CA GLU A 164 -10.56 11.68 8.43
C GLU A 164 -9.28 12.02 9.19
N TYR A 165 -9.00 13.32 9.32
CA TYR A 165 -7.73 13.77 9.87
C TYR A 165 -7.88 15.06 10.67
N ASP A 166 -6.97 15.21 11.61
CA ASP A 166 -6.69 16.45 12.32
C ASP A 166 -5.44 17.11 11.70
N MET A 167 -5.49 18.42 11.58
CA MET A 167 -4.41 19.24 11.05
C MET A 167 -3.83 20.11 12.16
N PHE A 168 -2.50 20.10 12.31
CA PHE A 168 -1.77 20.88 13.30
C PHE A 168 -0.77 21.80 12.59
N GLU A 169 -0.70 23.08 13.01
CA GLU A 169 0.22 24.08 12.43
C GLU A 169 1.68 23.81 12.79
N CYS A 170 1.93 23.06 13.87
CA CYS A 170 3.27 22.76 14.35
C CYS A 170 3.60 21.27 14.06
N PRO A 171 4.75 20.98 13.39
CA PRO A 171 5.15 19.60 13.11
C PRO A 171 5.33 18.72 14.36
N GLU A 172 5.71 19.30 15.50
CA GLU A 172 5.88 18.60 16.77
C GLU A 172 4.60 18.51 17.59
N CYS A 173 3.60 19.37 17.31
CA CYS A 173 2.33 19.35 17.99
C CYS A 173 1.46 18.21 17.47
N GLY A 174 0.62 17.67 18.34
CA GLY A 174 -0.26 16.57 18.05
C GLY A 174 -0.10 15.42 19.04
N ARG A 175 -1.06 14.53 19.05
CA ARG A 175 -1.07 13.40 20.00
C ARG A 175 0.01 12.38 19.62
N HIS A 176 0.74 11.93 20.62
CA HIS A 176 1.71 10.85 20.53
C HIS A 176 1.02 9.49 20.53
#